data_289e602f3c5e65e53823553a35fa3ccc
#
_entry.id   289e602f3c5e65e53823553a35fa3ccc
#
_cell.length_a   1.000
_cell.length_b   1.000
_cell.length_c   1.000
_cell.angle_alpha   90.00
_cell.angle_beta   90.00
_cell.angle_gamma   90.00
#
_symmetry.space_group_name_H-M   'P 1'
#
loop_
_entity.id
_entity.type
_entity.pdbx_description
1 polymer ?
#
loop_
_entity_poly.entity_id
_entity_poly.type
_entity_poly.pdbx_seq_one_letter_code
_entity_poly.pdbx_strand_id
1 'polypeptide(L)'
;MRSLFARRRPFAQTGVRRMRPRAWRAVWPALALGVVLAPVSACTSAQRQGTASSYVIVQSLQGASGAKPDTFGGTLASDVQTLVDAQVNGQDVKAPTVYEDPGRMVLVLAMKNPVGFEPTSANFVTFNRYRVTYVRSDGRNTPGVDVPYPFDGAVTVTVTDEPATAALTLVRIQAKLENPLLPLVGGGGALAISTIAQVTLYGADQSGREVEATGNISVTFADWGDPS
;
A
#
# COMPACT_ATOMS: atom_id res chain seq x y z
N MET A 1 5.24 30.93 -70.26
CA MET A 1 5.74 32.27 -70.60
C MET A 1 6.83 32.64 -69.62
N ARG A 2 8.01 32.73 -70.19
CA ARG A 2 9.11 33.71 -70.02
C ARG A 2 9.65 33.84 -68.59
N SER A 3 10.83 33.45 -68.35
CA SER A 3 12.21 33.78 -68.80
C SER A 3 12.93 34.52 -67.67
N LEU A 4 13.97 33.90 -67.11
CA LEU A 4 15.36 34.22 -67.33
C LEU A 4 15.82 35.59 -66.75
N PHE A 5 16.75 35.62 -65.83
CA PHE A 5 18.13 35.94 -66.11
C PHE A 5 19.04 35.82 -64.91
N ALA A 6 20.08 35.11 -65.14
CA ALA A 6 21.28 35.02 -64.33
C ALA A 6 22.12 36.29 -64.40
N ARG A 7 22.90 36.61 -63.40
CA ARG A 7 24.22 37.24 -63.57
C ARG A 7 25.24 36.83 -62.49
N ARG A 8 26.38 36.53 -63.00
CA ARG A 8 27.59 36.06 -62.37
C ARG A 8 28.49 37.23 -61.97
N ARG A 9 29.27 36.98 -60.83
CA ARG A 9 30.73 37.24 -60.57
C ARG A 9 31.16 38.70 -60.29
N PRO A 10 32.40 38.94 -59.73
CA PRO A 10 33.53 38.06 -59.42
C PRO A 10 34.25 38.31 -58.06
N PHE A 11 35.13 37.37 -57.77
CA PHE A 11 36.36 37.35 -57.00
C PHE A 11 37.00 38.67 -56.51
N ALA A 12 37.42 38.65 -55.23
CA ALA A 12 38.68 39.29 -54.83
C ALA A 12 39.31 38.50 -53.67
N GLN A 13 40.50 37.98 -53.96
CA GLN A 13 41.45 37.47 -52.96
C GLN A 13 42.11 38.65 -52.27
N THR A 14 42.45 38.51 -50.98
CA THR A 14 43.80 38.72 -50.45
C THR A 14 43.76 38.85 -48.95
N GLY A 15 44.68 38.22 -48.29
CA GLY A 15 45.03 38.58 -46.91
C GLY A 15 45.37 37.41 -45.99
N VAL A 16 46.42 36.68 -46.28
CA VAL A 16 47.08 35.80 -45.30
C VAL A 16 47.68 36.64 -44.21
N ARG A 17 47.15 36.60 -43.00
CA ARG A 17 47.85 36.98 -41.78
C ARG A 17 48.02 35.78 -40.89
N ARG A 18 49.20 35.25 -40.87
CA ARG A 18 49.69 34.33 -39.86
C ARG A 18 49.64 35.05 -38.49
N MET A 19 48.84 34.55 -37.57
CA MET A 19 48.97 34.84 -36.17
C MET A 19 49.34 33.54 -35.41
N ARG A 20 50.40 33.70 -34.64
CA ARG A 20 51.10 32.67 -33.87
C ARG A 20 50.18 32.00 -32.86
N PRO A 21 50.40 30.72 -32.51
CA PRO A 21 49.67 30.06 -31.44
C PRO A 21 50.14 30.59 -30.09
N ARG A 22 49.29 31.25 -29.38
CA ARG A 22 49.49 31.59 -28.00
C ARG A 22 48.93 30.45 -27.15
N ALA A 23 49.80 29.89 -26.34
CA ALA A 23 49.62 28.85 -25.37
C ALA A 23 48.29 28.99 -24.56
N TRP A 24 47.41 28.03 -24.72
CA TRP A 24 46.41 27.69 -23.76
C TRP A 24 46.86 26.39 -23.07
N ARG A 25 47.74 26.58 -22.12
CA ARG A 25 48.06 25.54 -21.15
C ARG A 25 47.25 25.80 -19.91
N ALA A 26 46.61 24.71 -19.45
CA ALA A 26 46.22 24.45 -18.08
C ALA A 26 45.03 25.23 -17.48
N VAL A 27 43.79 24.83 -17.79
CA VAL A 27 42.71 24.85 -16.81
C VAL A 27 41.75 23.67 -17.11
N TRP A 28 42.17 22.45 -16.99
CA TRP A 28 41.30 21.29 -16.98
C TRP A 28 41.95 20.15 -16.24
N PRO A 29 41.94 20.16 -14.92
CA PRO A 29 41.57 18.97 -14.19
C PRO A 29 40.89 19.30 -12.81
N ALA A 30 39.87 20.12 -12.75
CA ALA A 30 39.19 20.38 -11.47
C ALA A 30 37.68 20.02 -11.48
N LEU A 31 37.18 19.45 -12.57
CA LEU A 31 35.75 19.12 -12.68
C LEU A 31 35.44 17.62 -12.73
N ALA A 32 36.43 16.75 -12.54
CA ALA A 32 36.24 15.30 -12.59
C ALA A 32 36.19 14.61 -11.22
N LEU A 33 36.17 15.34 -10.09
CA LEU A 33 36.19 14.74 -8.76
C LEU A 33 34.89 14.98 -7.96
N GLY A 34 33.84 15.50 -8.60
CA GLY A 34 32.59 15.84 -7.94
C GLY A 34 31.42 14.86 -8.08
N VAL A 35 31.57 13.72 -8.75
CA VAL A 35 30.44 12.83 -9.12
C VAL A 35 30.43 11.49 -8.37
N VAL A 36 31.30 11.23 -7.42
CA VAL A 36 31.40 9.91 -6.75
C VAL A 36 30.91 9.91 -5.30
N LEU A 37 30.15 10.88 -4.88
CA LEU A 37 29.45 10.82 -3.58
C LEU A 37 27.93 10.94 -3.78
N ALA A 38 27.34 10.08 -4.63
CA ALA A 38 25.96 9.71 -4.44
C ALA A 38 25.93 8.82 -3.20
N PRO A 39 25.24 9.21 -2.11
CA PRO A 39 25.05 8.31 -0.99
C PRO A 39 24.23 7.14 -1.50
N VAL A 40 24.80 5.95 -1.47
CA VAL A 40 24.09 4.69 -1.66
C VAL A 40 23.20 4.49 -0.43
N SER A 41 22.20 5.34 -0.25
CA SER A 41 21.16 5.18 0.79
C SER A 41 20.06 4.24 0.33
N ALA A 42 20.37 3.30 -0.53
CA ALA A 42 19.47 2.20 -0.87
C ALA A 42 19.80 0.96 -0.03
N CYS A 43 19.92 1.12 1.29
CA CYS A 43 19.67 0.02 2.19
C CYS A 43 18.15 -0.19 2.19
N THR A 44 17.70 -0.97 1.24
CA THR A 44 16.30 -1.30 1.03
C THR A 44 15.73 -1.96 2.28
N SER A 45 14.45 -1.71 2.58
CA SER A 45 13.67 -2.40 3.60
C SER A 45 13.89 -3.93 3.57
N ALA A 46 14.07 -4.51 2.38
CA ALA A 46 14.39 -5.92 2.18
C ALA A 46 15.68 -6.38 2.89
N GLN A 47 16.73 -5.55 2.97
CA GLN A 47 17.94 -5.90 3.71
C GLN A 47 17.73 -5.84 5.23
N ARG A 48 16.94 -4.89 5.72
CA ARG A 48 16.63 -4.79 7.15
C ARG A 48 15.74 -5.94 7.61
N GLN A 49 14.71 -6.29 6.85
CA GLN A 49 13.83 -7.44 7.11
C GLN A 49 14.58 -8.77 7.08
N GLY A 50 15.59 -8.90 6.21
CA GLY A 50 16.41 -10.10 6.12
C GLY A 50 17.27 -10.39 7.35
N THR A 51 17.53 -9.43 8.23
CA THR A 51 18.48 -9.56 9.35
C THR A 51 17.87 -10.10 10.65
N ALA A 52 16.55 -10.07 10.83
CA ALA A 52 15.90 -10.65 11.98
C ALA A 52 16.13 -12.16 12.03
N SER A 53 16.37 -12.73 13.23
CA SER A 53 16.55 -14.17 13.45
C SER A 53 15.25 -14.96 13.40
N SER A 54 14.13 -14.26 13.55
CA SER A 54 12.77 -14.79 13.49
C SER A 54 11.98 -14.14 12.38
N TYR A 55 10.85 -14.73 12.04
CA TYR A 55 9.82 -14.16 11.16
C TYR A 55 8.45 -14.54 11.73
N VAL A 56 7.41 -13.85 11.26
CA VAL A 56 6.05 -14.09 11.72
C VAL A 56 5.22 -14.66 10.58
N ILE A 57 4.52 -15.75 10.86
CA ILE A 57 3.58 -16.41 9.98
C ILE A 57 2.18 -15.89 10.29
N VAL A 58 1.46 -15.46 9.28
CA VAL A 58 0.02 -15.21 9.38
C VAL A 58 -0.71 -16.55 9.26
N GLN A 59 -1.18 -17.07 10.39
CA GLN A 59 -1.91 -18.33 10.43
C GLN A 59 -3.32 -18.17 9.86
N SER A 60 -3.99 -17.05 10.17
CA SER A 60 -5.30 -16.71 9.60
C SER A 60 -5.52 -15.20 9.58
N LEU A 61 -6.30 -14.75 8.60
CA LEU A 61 -6.88 -13.41 8.56
C LEU A 61 -8.38 -13.57 8.34
N GLN A 62 -9.17 -13.01 9.23
CA GLN A 62 -10.62 -13.10 9.22
C GLN A 62 -11.22 -11.70 9.33
N GLY A 63 -12.39 -11.52 8.71
CA GLY A 63 -13.16 -10.29 8.76
C GLY A 63 -14.59 -10.53 9.20
N ALA A 64 -15.21 -9.51 9.77
CA ALA A 64 -16.62 -9.50 10.09
C ALA A 64 -17.26 -8.23 9.50
N SER A 65 -18.52 -8.32 9.07
CA SER A 65 -19.30 -7.14 8.71
C SER A 65 -19.54 -6.29 9.94
N GLY A 66 -19.44 -4.98 9.82
CA GLY A 66 -19.69 -4.06 10.92
C GLY A 66 -21.10 -4.15 11.50
N ALA A 67 -22.09 -4.59 10.72
CA ALA A 67 -23.43 -4.89 11.20
C ALA A 67 -23.50 -6.17 12.08
N LYS A 68 -22.50 -7.07 11.96
CA LYS A 68 -22.37 -8.32 12.72
C LYS A 68 -20.91 -8.53 13.15
N PRO A 69 -20.38 -7.68 14.04
CA PRO A 69 -18.95 -7.59 14.32
C PRO A 69 -18.36 -8.80 15.02
N ASP A 70 -19.19 -9.68 15.58
CA ASP A 70 -18.75 -10.90 16.26
C ASP A 70 -18.67 -12.13 15.33
N THR A 71 -19.14 -12.00 14.08
CA THR A 71 -19.18 -13.12 13.11
C THR A 71 -17.99 -13.04 12.15
N PHE A 72 -16.86 -13.58 12.58
CA PHE A 72 -15.64 -13.59 11.77
C PHE A 72 -15.61 -14.76 10.79
N GLY A 73 -15.20 -14.46 9.55
CA GLY A 73 -15.06 -15.45 8.47
C GLY A 73 -13.77 -15.25 7.65
N GLY A 74 -13.40 -16.28 6.87
CA GLY A 74 -12.27 -16.22 5.94
C GLY A 74 -12.53 -15.38 4.68
N THR A 75 -13.77 -14.91 4.50
CA THR A 75 -14.20 -13.95 3.47
C THR A 75 -15.06 -12.89 4.14
N LEU A 76 -15.03 -11.68 3.62
CA LEU A 76 -15.83 -10.56 4.12
C LEU A 76 -16.82 -10.10 3.07
N ALA A 77 -18.13 -10.20 3.39
CA ALA A 77 -19.19 -9.48 2.70
C ALA A 77 -19.33 -8.11 3.40
N SER A 78 -18.71 -7.07 2.81
CA SER A 78 -18.75 -5.71 3.34
C SER A 78 -19.99 -5.01 2.85
N ASP A 79 -20.91 -4.69 3.77
CA ASP A 79 -22.10 -3.93 3.49
C ASP A 79 -21.77 -2.44 3.45
N VAL A 80 -22.08 -1.77 2.35
CA VAL A 80 -21.76 -0.34 2.20
C VAL A 80 -22.72 0.54 2.98
N GLN A 81 -23.95 0.07 3.20
CA GLN A 81 -24.95 0.74 4.04
C GLN A 81 -25.87 -0.29 4.67
N THR A 82 -26.18 -0.15 5.94
CA THR A 82 -27.09 -1.00 6.69
C THR A 82 -28.26 -0.18 7.18
N LEU A 83 -29.48 -0.64 6.98
CA LEU A 83 -30.68 -0.03 7.57
C LEU A 83 -30.90 -0.57 8.99
N VAL A 84 -30.92 0.31 9.96
CA VAL A 84 -31.16 -0.04 11.37
C VAL A 84 -32.49 0.54 11.84
N ASP A 85 -33.13 -0.14 12.78
CA ASP A 85 -34.34 0.39 13.41
C ASP A 85 -33.99 1.61 14.26
N ALA A 86 -34.68 2.71 14.03
CA ALA A 86 -34.56 3.96 14.75
C ALA A 86 -35.93 4.53 15.10
N GLN A 87 -35.99 5.31 16.16
CA GLN A 87 -37.22 6.01 16.57
C GLN A 87 -37.10 7.49 16.21
N VAL A 88 -38.00 7.98 15.36
CA VAL A 88 -38.12 9.40 15.04
C VAL A 88 -39.51 9.87 15.36
N ASN A 89 -39.63 10.80 16.32
CA ASN A 89 -40.94 11.31 16.81
C ASN A 89 -41.91 10.22 17.30
N GLY A 90 -41.37 9.14 17.89
CA GLY A 90 -42.17 8.01 18.40
C GLY A 90 -42.63 7.04 17.30
N GLN A 91 -42.16 7.17 16.10
CA GLN A 91 -42.41 6.22 15.00
C GLN A 91 -41.15 5.40 14.69
N ASP A 92 -41.32 4.10 14.49
CA ASP A 92 -40.25 3.22 14.05
C ASP A 92 -39.95 3.51 12.58
N VAL A 93 -38.70 3.82 12.29
CA VAL A 93 -38.20 4.09 10.95
C VAL A 93 -36.91 3.29 10.71
N LYS A 94 -36.64 2.94 9.46
CA LYS A 94 -35.35 2.39 9.07
C LYS A 94 -34.39 3.55 8.75
N ALA A 95 -33.31 3.67 9.53
CA ALA A 95 -32.30 4.71 9.35
C ALA A 95 -31.04 4.15 8.72
N PRO A 96 -30.53 4.77 7.64
CA PRO A 96 -29.27 4.32 7.02
C PRO A 96 -28.09 4.58 7.96
N THR A 97 -27.25 3.56 8.14
CA THR A 97 -26.08 3.60 8.99
C THR A 97 -24.91 2.95 8.27
N VAL A 98 -23.71 3.47 8.46
CA VAL A 98 -22.48 2.92 7.90
C VAL A 98 -21.56 2.48 9.04
N TYR A 99 -21.14 1.23 8.99
CA TYR A 99 -20.24 0.63 9.97
C TYR A 99 -18.86 0.36 9.36
N GLU A 100 -17.81 0.44 10.18
CA GLU A 100 -16.52 -0.11 9.82
C GLU A 100 -16.56 -1.64 9.94
N ASP A 101 -15.74 -2.33 9.13
CA ASP A 101 -15.65 -3.78 9.20
C ASP A 101 -14.37 -4.18 9.93
N PRO A 102 -14.50 -4.84 11.09
CA PRO A 102 -13.35 -5.29 11.85
C PRO A 102 -12.70 -6.53 11.21
N GLY A 103 -11.40 -6.66 11.49
CA GLY A 103 -10.62 -7.83 11.15
C GLY A 103 -9.81 -8.34 12.34
N ARG A 104 -9.44 -9.61 12.29
CA ARG A 104 -8.49 -10.22 13.22
C ARG A 104 -7.49 -11.08 12.47
N MET A 105 -6.23 -10.96 12.86
CA MET A 105 -5.12 -11.70 12.27
C MET A 105 -4.42 -12.51 13.36
N VAL A 106 -4.37 -13.83 13.19
CA VAL A 106 -3.64 -14.73 14.09
C VAL A 106 -2.23 -14.89 13.58
N LEU A 107 -1.26 -14.65 14.45
CA LEU A 107 0.17 -14.57 14.18
C LEU A 107 0.92 -15.59 15.00
N VAL A 108 1.92 -16.23 14.39
CA VAL A 108 2.79 -17.22 15.03
C VAL A 108 4.24 -16.88 14.73
N LEU A 109 5.07 -16.90 15.77
CA LEU A 109 6.52 -16.71 15.63
C LEU A 109 7.18 -17.98 15.08
N ALA A 110 8.11 -17.81 14.15
CA ALA A 110 8.94 -18.89 13.65
C ALA A 110 10.41 -18.47 13.59
N MET A 111 11.30 -19.39 13.93
CA MET A 111 12.75 -19.16 13.86
C MET A 111 13.27 -19.49 12.46
N LYS A 112 14.17 -18.66 11.91
CA LYS A 112 14.82 -18.93 10.62
C LYS A 112 15.78 -20.12 10.69
N ASN A 113 16.37 -20.36 11.87
CA ASN A 113 17.14 -21.55 12.14
C ASN A 113 16.52 -22.32 13.32
N PRO A 114 15.67 -23.31 13.06
CA PRO A 114 14.96 -24.04 14.10
C PRO A 114 15.79 -25.12 14.80
N VAL A 115 17.02 -25.38 14.32
CA VAL A 115 17.85 -26.48 14.86
C VAL A 115 18.51 -26.05 16.17
N GLY A 116 18.02 -26.59 17.30
CA GLY A 116 18.64 -26.45 18.60
C GLY A 116 18.43 -25.13 19.34
N PHE A 117 17.50 -24.27 18.86
CA PHE A 117 17.21 -22.98 19.47
C PHE A 117 15.70 -22.78 19.64
N GLU A 118 15.27 -22.69 20.88
CA GLU A 118 13.94 -22.19 21.22
C GLU A 118 13.92 -20.66 21.11
N PRO A 119 12.75 -20.07 20.79
CA PRO A 119 12.60 -18.63 20.80
C PRO A 119 12.92 -18.04 22.17
N THR A 120 13.70 -16.99 22.20
CA THR A 120 13.95 -16.20 23.41
C THR A 120 13.22 -14.88 23.32
N SER A 121 13.10 -14.14 24.42
CA SER A 121 12.47 -12.82 24.42
C SER A 121 13.10 -11.84 23.41
N ALA A 122 14.38 -12.02 23.07
CA ALA A 122 15.05 -11.20 22.05
C ALA A 122 14.51 -11.42 20.63
N ASN A 123 13.84 -12.54 20.38
CA ASN A 123 13.28 -12.91 19.09
C ASN A 123 11.81 -12.46 18.94
N PHE A 124 11.15 -12.05 20.03
CA PHE A 124 9.76 -11.63 20.03
C PHE A 124 9.60 -10.40 19.13
N VAL A 125 8.50 -10.35 18.38
CA VAL A 125 8.23 -9.30 17.41
C VAL A 125 7.05 -8.46 17.88
N THR A 126 7.24 -7.14 17.97
CA THR A 126 6.16 -6.20 18.27
C THR A 126 5.78 -5.44 17.02
N PHE A 127 4.52 -5.59 16.60
CA PHE A 127 3.91 -4.81 15.52
C PHE A 127 3.23 -3.57 16.10
N ASN A 128 3.39 -2.42 15.43
CA ASN A 128 2.84 -1.13 15.86
C ASN A 128 2.00 -0.42 14.79
N ARG A 129 2.05 -0.89 13.55
CA ARG A 129 1.34 -0.31 12.42
C ARG A 129 0.92 -1.41 11.44
N TYR A 130 -0.19 -1.18 10.77
CA TYR A 130 -0.59 -1.99 9.62
C TYR A 130 -1.01 -1.11 8.45
N ARG A 131 -1.01 -1.70 7.26
CA ARG A 131 -1.52 -1.11 6.03
C ARG A 131 -2.48 -2.06 5.37
N VAL A 132 -3.63 -1.52 4.91
CA VAL A 132 -4.59 -2.26 4.09
C VAL A 132 -4.54 -1.72 2.67
N THR A 133 -4.43 -2.61 1.69
CA THR A 133 -4.46 -2.30 0.27
C THR A 133 -5.45 -3.24 -0.41
N TYR A 134 -6.28 -2.73 -1.31
CA TYR A 134 -7.26 -3.54 -2.04
C TYR A 134 -6.78 -3.78 -3.46
N VAL A 135 -6.88 -5.03 -3.90
CA VAL A 135 -6.45 -5.45 -5.24
C VAL A 135 -7.56 -6.27 -5.90
N ARG A 136 -7.88 -5.95 -7.14
CA ARG A 136 -8.82 -6.71 -7.97
C ARG A 136 -8.06 -7.66 -8.89
N SER A 137 -8.60 -8.84 -9.12
CA SER A 137 -8.03 -9.84 -10.02
C SER A 137 -8.11 -9.49 -11.50
N ASP A 138 -8.98 -8.53 -11.87
CA ASP A 138 -9.16 -8.06 -13.26
C ASP A 138 -8.14 -6.99 -13.68
N GLY A 139 -7.19 -6.63 -12.81
CA GLY A 139 -6.13 -5.66 -13.08
C GLY A 139 -6.55 -4.20 -12.93
N ARG A 140 -7.81 -3.89 -12.68
CA ARG A 140 -8.29 -2.54 -12.42
C ARG A 140 -8.07 -2.18 -10.96
N ASN A 141 -7.02 -1.42 -10.66
CA ASN A 141 -6.57 -1.18 -9.30
C ASN A 141 -6.31 0.31 -8.99
N THR A 142 -6.98 1.21 -9.72
CA THR A 142 -6.85 2.65 -9.47
C THR A 142 -7.59 3.02 -8.17
N PRO A 143 -6.88 3.50 -7.11
CA PRO A 143 -7.52 3.89 -5.86
C PRO A 143 -8.52 5.02 -6.06
N GLY A 144 -9.69 4.91 -5.42
CA GLY A 144 -10.78 5.88 -5.54
C GLY A 144 -11.59 5.79 -6.84
N VAL A 145 -11.22 4.90 -7.77
CA VAL A 145 -11.93 4.66 -9.03
C VAL A 145 -12.39 3.21 -9.15
N ASP A 146 -11.46 2.27 -9.03
CA ASP A 146 -11.72 0.83 -9.18
C ASP A 146 -11.74 0.10 -7.83
N VAL A 147 -10.94 0.60 -6.87
CA VAL A 147 -10.80 0.04 -5.52
C VAL A 147 -10.78 1.16 -4.49
N PRO A 148 -11.15 0.89 -3.21
CA PRO A 148 -11.01 1.87 -2.15
C PRO A 148 -9.56 2.34 -1.96
N TYR A 149 -9.38 3.54 -1.40
CA TYR A 149 -8.06 4.04 -1.06
C TYR A 149 -7.39 3.15 -0.02
N PRO A 150 -6.09 2.83 -0.20
CA PRO A 150 -5.32 2.16 0.84
C PRO A 150 -5.19 3.06 2.07
N PHE A 151 -5.03 2.45 3.23
CA PHE A 151 -4.86 3.21 4.46
C PHE A 151 -3.92 2.51 5.44
N ASP A 152 -3.38 3.31 6.34
CA ASP A 152 -2.58 2.84 7.47
C ASP A 152 -3.41 2.93 8.76
N GLY A 153 -3.18 1.99 9.66
CA GLY A 153 -3.77 1.96 10.99
C GLY A 153 -2.73 1.63 12.05
N ALA A 154 -3.03 2.00 13.29
CA ALA A 154 -2.22 1.62 14.45
C ALA A 154 -2.68 0.26 14.98
N VAL A 155 -1.74 -0.56 15.42
CA VAL A 155 -1.97 -1.81 16.14
C VAL A 155 -0.87 -1.96 17.17
N THR A 156 -1.13 -2.63 18.26
CA THR A 156 -0.07 -3.02 19.21
C THR A 156 -0.27 -4.48 19.56
N VAL A 157 0.63 -5.32 19.03
CA VAL A 157 0.63 -6.77 19.32
C VAL A 157 2.06 -7.26 19.37
N THR A 158 2.40 -8.01 20.40
CA THR A 158 3.68 -8.69 20.51
C THR A 158 3.46 -10.19 20.30
N VAL A 159 4.17 -10.74 19.32
CA VAL A 159 4.16 -12.17 19.00
C VAL A 159 5.31 -12.81 19.74
N THR A 160 4.97 -13.72 20.61
CA THR A 160 5.89 -14.51 21.45
C THR A 160 6.01 -15.92 20.91
N ASP A 161 6.39 -16.87 21.73
CA ASP A 161 6.33 -18.32 21.50
C ASP A 161 4.88 -18.83 21.37
N GLU A 162 3.91 -18.10 21.95
CA GLU A 162 2.48 -18.39 21.82
C GLU A 162 1.85 -17.59 20.67
N PRO A 163 0.78 -18.13 20.04
CA PRO A 163 0.04 -17.40 19.02
C PRO A 163 -0.56 -16.09 19.55
N ALA A 164 -0.44 -15.00 18.80
CA ALA A 164 -0.99 -13.71 19.14
C ALA A 164 -2.07 -13.29 18.14
N THR A 165 -3.09 -12.55 18.61
CA THR A 165 -4.15 -12.03 17.74
C THR A 165 -4.05 -10.51 17.65
N ALA A 166 -3.90 -10.00 16.44
CA ALA A 166 -3.99 -8.58 16.12
C ALA A 166 -5.43 -8.24 15.72
N ALA A 167 -6.06 -7.31 16.43
CA ALA A 167 -7.32 -6.70 16.02
C ALA A 167 -7.02 -5.48 15.14
N LEU A 168 -7.76 -5.32 14.05
CA LEU A 168 -7.56 -4.26 13.07
C LEU A 168 -8.88 -3.90 12.38
N THR A 169 -8.91 -2.79 11.66
CA THR A 169 -10.01 -2.42 10.77
C THR A 169 -9.67 -2.86 9.35
N LEU A 170 -10.54 -3.64 8.72
CA LEU A 170 -10.38 -4.06 7.32
C LEU A 170 -10.98 -3.03 6.37
N VAL A 171 -12.15 -2.47 6.68
CA VAL A 171 -12.82 -1.44 5.87
C VAL A 171 -13.26 -0.29 6.76
N ARG A 172 -12.76 0.90 6.47
CA ARG A 172 -13.12 2.11 7.21
C ARG A 172 -14.47 2.66 6.76
N ILE A 173 -15.20 3.32 7.65
CA ILE A 173 -16.45 4.06 7.33
C ILE A 173 -16.21 5.01 6.16
N GLN A 174 -15.11 5.77 6.17
CA GLN A 174 -14.80 6.73 5.11
C GLN A 174 -14.76 6.07 3.72
N ALA A 175 -14.20 4.87 3.59
CA ALA A 175 -14.13 4.17 2.30
C ALA A 175 -15.53 3.88 1.74
N LYS A 176 -16.52 3.61 2.60
CA LYS A 176 -17.91 3.35 2.21
C LYS A 176 -18.68 4.62 1.82
N LEU A 177 -18.20 5.78 2.26
CA LEU A 177 -18.81 7.09 2.00
C LEU A 177 -18.21 7.80 0.77
N GLU A 178 -17.24 7.18 0.10
CA GLU A 178 -16.57 7.75 -1.07
C GLU A 178 -16.51 6.75 -2.24
N ASN A 179 -16.06 7.23 -3.41
CA ASN A 179 -15.86 6.35 -4.56
C ASN A 179 -14.72 5.34 -4.30
N PRO A 180 -14.84 4.11 -4.81
CA PRO A 180 -15.88 3.59 -5.70
C PRO A 180 -17.08 2.94 -4.97
N LEU A 181 -17.16 2.99 -3.63
CA LEU A 181 -18.17 2.24 -2.86
C LEU A 181 -19.51 2.97 -2.74
N LEU A 182 -19.50 4.30 -2.62
CA LEU A 182 -20.73 5.10 -2.48
C LEU A 182 -21.79 4.81 -3.56
N PRO A 183 -21.44 4.62 -4.86
CA PRO A 183 -22.43 4.30 -5.89
C PRO A 183 -23.07 2.92 -5.78
N LEU A 184 -22.61 2.06 -4.87
CA LEU A 184 -23.22 0.73 -4.63
C LEU A 184 -24.46 0.82 -3.76
N VAL A 185 -24.66 1.92 -3.03
CA VAL A 185 -25.81 2.16 -2.17
C VAL A 185 -27.09 2.11 -3.00
N GLY A 186 -28.12 1.38 -2.53
CA GLY A 186 -29.38 1.13 -3.24
C GLY A 186 -29.28 0.08 -4.34
N GLY A 187 -28.12 -0.56 -4.53
CA GLY A 187 -27.90 -1.60 -5.54
C GLY A 187 -28.50 -2.96 -5.18
N GLY A 188 -28.89 -3.18 -3.92
CA GLY A 188 -29.52 -4.42 -3.43
C GLY A 188 -28.68 -5.68 -3.72
N GLY A 189 -27.36 -5.58 -3.69
CA GLY A 189 -26.44 -6.68 -4.02
C GLY A 189 -26.28 -6.96 -5.52
N ALA A 190 -27.04 -6.31 -6.41
CA ALA A 190 -26.89 -6.47 -7.86
C ALA A 190 -25.61 -5.81 -8.39
N LEU A 191 -25.10 -4.79 -7.70
CA LEU A 191 -23.84 -4.13 -7.99
C LEU A 191 -22.83 -4.52 -6.89
N ALA A 192 -21.72 -5.12 -7.27
CA ALA A 192 -20.70 -5.54 -6.32
C ALA A 192 -19.29 -5.29 -6.86
N ILE A 193 -18.38 -4.97 -5.94
CA ILE A 193 -16.95 -4.86 -6.21
C ILE A 193 -16.24 -5.92 -5.38
N SER A 194 -15.63 -6.92 -6.04
CA SER A 194 -14.83 -7.95 -5.36
C SER A 194 -13.35 -7.62 -5.42
N THR A 195 -12.69 -7.68 -4.27
CA THR A 195 -11.27 -7.39 -4.09
C THR A 195 -10.62 -8.41 -3.18
N ILE A 196 -9.29 -8.41 -3.17
CA ILE A 196 -8.47 -9.01 -2.12
C ILE A 196 -7.92 -7.87 -1.28
N ALA A 197 -8.25 -7.83 -0.01
CA ALA A 197 -7.61 -6.93 0.94
C ALA A 197 -6.29 -7.58 1.39
N GLN A 198 -5.18 -6.92 1.09
CA GLN A 198 -3.84 -7.26 1.56
C GLN A 198 -3.56 -6.44 2.81
N VAL A 199 -3.33 -7.11 3.92
CA VAL A 199 -3.03 -6.49 5.21
C VAL A 199 -1.57 -6.78 5.54
N THR A 200 -0.74 -5.74 5.58
CA THR A 200 0.66 -5.84 5.97
C THR A 200 0.86 -5.20 7.34
N LEU A 201 1.34 -5.97 8.28
CA LEU A 201 1.79 -5.53 9.60
C LEU A 201 3.26 -5.13 9.54
N TYR A 202 3.62 -4.04 10.21
CA TYR A 202 4.98 -3.53 10.32
C TYR A 202 5.39 -3.45 11.79
N GLY A 203 6.55 -3.99 12.09
CA GLY A 203 7.08 -4.02 13.44
C GLY A 203 8.58 -4.33 13.46
N ALA A 204 9.07 -4.67 14.63
CA ALA A 204 10.47 -5.04 14.85
C ALA A 204 10.60 -6.11 15.94
N ASP A 205 11.71 -6.86 15.87
CA ASP A 205 12.12 -7.70 16.99
C ASP A 205 12.68 -6.84 18.13
N GLN A 206 12.95 -7.46 19.29
CA GLN A 206 13.45 -6.74 20.46
C GLN A 206 14.88 -6.20 20.26
N SER A 207 15.55 -6.58 19.16
CA SER A 207 16.85 -6.04 18.75
C SER A 207 16.72 -4.87 17.79
N GLY A 208 15.50 -4.43 17.45
CA GLY A 208 15.22 -3.34 16.54
C GLY A 208 15.29 -3.70 15.05
N ARG A 209 15.33 -4.99 14.70
CA ARG A 209 15.34 -5.45 13.32
C ARG A 209 13.92 -5.50 12.78
N GLU A 210 13.69 -4.90 11.61
CA GLU A 210 12.38 -4.80 11.00
C GLU A 210 11.83 -6.17 10.60
N VAL A 211 10.53 -6.38 10.89
CA VAL A 211 9.76 -7.58 10.52
C VAL A 211 8.44 -7.12 9.93
N GLU A 212 8.07 -7.72 8.81
CA GLU A 212 6.76 -7.54 8.18
C GLU A 212 6.03 -8.88 8.11
N ALA A 213 4.69 -8.83 8.22
CA ALA A 213 3.83 -9.98 8.02
C ALA A 213 2.63 -9.57 7.18
N THR A 214 2.35 -10.29 6.09
CA THR A 214 1.25 -9.97 5.18
C THR A 214 0.25 -11.11 5.12
N GLY A 215 -1.03 -10.78 5.30
CA GLY A 215 -2.17 -11.65 5.11
C GLY A 215 -3.12 -11.12 4.05
N ASN A 216 -3.90 -12.02 3.46
CA ASN A 216 -4.87 -11.67 2.42
C ASN A 216 -6.24 -12.22 2.79
N ILE A 217 -7.30 -11.44 2.50
CA ILE A 217 -8.69 -11.85 2.66
C ILE A 217 -9.52 -11.35 1.47
N SER A 218 -10.43 -12.19 0.99
CA SER A 218 -11.40 -11.77 -0.02
C SER A 218 -12.46 -10.85 0.59
N VAL A 219 -12.67 -9.69 -0.02
CA VAL A 219 -13.67 -8.69 0.40
C VAL A 219 -14.55 -8.37 -0.78
N THR A 220 -15.85 -8.56 -0.63
CA THR A 220 -16.85 -8.17 -1.62
C THR A 220 -17.72 -7.06 -1.04
N PHE A 221 -17.69 -5.91 -1.68
CA PHE A 221 -18.47 -4.73 -1.34
C PHE A 221 -19.77 -4.73 -2.13
N ALA A 222 -20.88 -4.58 -1.46
CA ALA A 222 -22.20 -4.37 -2.05
C ALA A 222 -23.12 -3.75 -1.00
N ASP A 223 -24.30 -3.32 -1.43
CA ASP A 223 -25.43 -3.03 -0.54
C ASP A 223 -26.18 -4.35 -0.33
N TRP A 224 -25.81 -5.05 0.72
CA TRP A 224 -26.39 -6.36 1.04
C TRP A 224 -27.76 -6.18 1.69
N GLY A 225 -28.61 -7.22 1.56
CA GLY A 225 -29.92 -7.18 2.21
C GLY A 225 -29.79 -6.99 3.71
N ASP A 226 -30.48 -5.95 4.22
CA ASP A 226 -30.51 -5.63 5.63
C ASP A 226 -31.15 -6.74 6.43
N PRO A 227 -30.72 -6.98 7.69
CA PRO A 227 -31.39 -7.89 8.58
C PRO A 227 -32.83 -7.39 8.83
N SER A 228 -33.77 -8.27 8.51
CA SER A 228 -35.21 -8.06 8.79
C SER A 228 -35.50 -8.13 10.27
#